data_fd9142413922e7e699fef5272a138f25
#
_entry.id   fd9142413922e7e699fef5272a138f25
#
_cell.length_a   1.000
_cell.length_b   1.000
_cell.length_c   1.000
_cell.angle_alpha   90.00
_cell.angle_beta   90.00
_cell.angle_gamma   90.00
#
_symmetry.space_group_name_H-M   'P 1'
#
loop_
_entity.id
_entity.type
_entity.pdbx_description
1 polymer ?
#
loop_
_entity_poly.entity_id
_entity_poly.type
_entity_poly.pdbx_seq_one_letter_code
_entity_poly.pdbx_strand_id
1 'polypeptide(L)'
;SGGVSTLNVSANDVLNFQTFRCTVKDGTDIASAIITFFDASDPYVVEVYSLTGDKIVNGAQSTELFARVWKDGKVVEDGAAVKADSSHASSFTYKWTKYNASGVATNWNGTSSAVNASTKPYVTVAATDVSGRGTFTCEVSK
;
A
#
# COMPACT_ATOMS: atom_id res chain seq x y z
N SER A 1 5.30 -4.58 36.88
CA SER A 1 4.96 -5.85 36.23
C SER A 1 5.52 -5.85 34.82
N GLY A 2 6.35 -6.81 34.51
CA GLY A 2 7.04 -6.86 33.24
C GLY A 2 6.11 -7.07 32.06
N GLY A 3 6.15 -6.18 31.10
CA GLY A 3 5.61 -6.40 29.76
C GLY A 3 6.46 -7.42 29.00
N VAL A 4 5.89 -8.05 28.00
CA VAL A 4 6.61 -8.95 27.09
C VAL A 4 7.35 -8.10 26.06
N SER A 5 8.65 -8.28 25.91
CA SER A 5 9.45 -7.61 24.88
C SER A 5 9.42 -8.33 23.53
N THR A 6 8.86 -9.53 23.48
CA THR A 6 8.78 -10.37 22.27
C THR A 6 7.33 -10.80 22.05
N LEU A 7 6.83 -10.61 20.84
CA LEU A 7 5.55 -11.14 20.37
C LEU A 7 5.80 -12.18 19.29
N ASN A 8 5.27 -13.39 19.51
CA ASN A 8 5.30 -14.45 18.50
C ASN A 8 4.07 -14.30 17.58
N VAL A 9 4.30 -14.25 16.28
CA VAL A 9 3.27 -14.20 15.25
C VAL A 9 3.34 -15.49 14.43
N SER A 10 2.25 -16.25 14.41
CA SER A 10 2.14 -17.47 13.60
C SER A 10 1.46 -17.16 12.26
N ALA A 11 1.58 -18.08 11.30
CA ALA A 11 0.89 -17.94 10.01
C ALA A 11 -0.63 -17.83 10.17
N ASN A 12 -1.19 -18.47 11.20
CA ASN A 12 -2.64 -18.41 11.46
C ASN A 12 -3.11 -17.06 12.03
N ASP A 13 -2.18 -16.20 12.49
CA ASP A 13 -2.50 -14.86 12.97
C ASP A 13 -2.58 -13.84 11.84
N VAL A 14 -2.20 -14.24 10.62
CA VAL A 14 -2.16 -13.39 9.44
C VAL A 14 -3.04 -13.98 8.35
N LEU A 15 -4.11 -13.26 8.01
CA LEU A 15 -4.97 -13.56 6.86
C LEU A 15 -4.72 -12.49 5.80
N ASN A 16 -4.20 -12.83 4.63
CA ASN A 16 -3.75 -11.93 3.56
C ASN A 16 -2.59 -11.05 4.01
N PHE A 17 -2.87 -10.04 4.83
CA PHE A 17 -1.86 -9.24 5.52
C PHE A 17 -2.41 -8.77 6.87
N GLN A 18 -1.50 -8.53 7.81
CA GLN A 18 -1.83 -8.03 9.14
C GLN A 18 -0.75 -7.07 9.60
N THR A 19 -1.19 -5.94 10.15
CA THR A 19 -0.30 -4.93 10.72
C THR A 19 -0.32 -5.03 12.24
N PHE A 20 0.86 -5.07 12.84
CA PHE A 20 1.04 -5.09 14.28
C PHE A 20 1.73 -3.81 14.72
N ARG A 21 1.24 -3.22 15.83
CA ARG A 21 1.85 -2.05 16.45
C ARG A 21 2.37 -2.43 17.83
N CYS A 22 3.63 -2.09 18.08
CA CYS A 22 4.21 -2.09 19.42
C CYS A 22 4.29 -0.67 19.94
N THR A 23 3.72 -0.41 21.12
CA THR A 23 3.80 0.89 21.79
C THR A 23 4.51 0.71 23.13
N VAL A 24 5.55 1.49 23.36
CA VAL A 24 6.29 1.55 24.62
C VAL A 24 5.98 2.88 25.31
N LYS A 25 5.63 2.80 26.59
CA LYS A 25 5.38 3.98 27.43
C LYS A 25 6.37 4.02 28.59
N ASP A 26 6.95 5.18 28.83
CA ASP A 26 7.72 5.50 30.03
C ASP A 26 7.26 6.87 30.54
N GLY A 27 6.43 6.84 31.58
CA GLY A 27 5.76 8.05 32.07
C GLY A 27 4.87 8.69 31.02
N THR A 28 5.23 9.88 30.53
CA THR A 28 4.53 10.61 29.47
C THR A 28 5.15 10.36 28.09
N ASP A 29 6.31 9.71 28.03
CA ASP A 29 6.99 9.44 26.78
C ASP A 29 6.41 8.18 26.12
N ILE A 30 6.12 8.27 24.83
CA ILE A 30 5.52 7.19 24.05
C ILE A 30 6.35 7.01 22.78
N ALA A 31 6.78 5.78 22.53
CA ALA A 31 7.36 5.37 21.27
C ALA A 31 6.57 4.18 20.69
N SER A 32 6.38 4.16 19.39
CA SER A 32 5.71 3.04 18.73
C SER A 32 6.41 2.66 17.42
N ALA A 33 6.32 1.38 17.11
CA ALA A 33 6.77 0.81 15.84
C ALA A 33 5.67 -0.06 15.24
N ILE A 34 5.61 -0.08 13.92
CA ILE A 34 4.61 -0.84 13.16
C ILE A 34 5.33 -1.78 12.20
N ILE A 35 4.86 -3.02 12.14
CA ILE A 35 5.29 -4.00 11.14
C ILE A 35 4.05 -4.65 10.52
N THR A 36 4.09 -4.84 9.19
CA THR A 36 3.05 -5.54 8.44
C THR A 36 3.60 -6.88 7.96
N PHE A 37 2.86 -7.94 8.23
CA PHE A 37 3.14 -9.28 7.73
C PHE A 37 2.17 -9.61 6.60
N PHE A 38 2.67 -10.33 5.61
CA PHE A 38 1.87 -10.88 4.52
C PHE A 38 1.80 -12.40 4.65
N ASP A 39 0.61 -12.96 4.45
CA ASP A 39 0.46 -14.41 4.32
C ASP A 39 0.85 -14.82 2.90
N ALA A 40 2.04 -15.39 2.78
CA ALA A 40 2.59 -15.82 1.50
C ALA A 40 1.94 -17.10 0.95
N SER A 41 1.04 -17.73 1.70
CA SER A 41 0.27 -18.90 1.24
C SER A 41 -0.99 -18.55 0.46
N ASP A 42 -1.43 -17.29 0.54
CA ASP A 42 -2.57 -16.81 -0.25
C ASP A 42 -2.25 -16.81 -1.76
N PRO A 43 -3.26 -17.01 -2.62
CA PRO A 43 -3.03 -17.11 -4.06
C PRO A 43 -2.33 -15.86 -4.63
N TYR A 44 -2.70 -14.68 -4.17
CA TYR A 44 -2.04 -13.43 -4.54
C TYR A 44 -2.15 -12.41 -3.41
N VAL A 45 -1.03 -11.78 -3.08
CA VAL A 45 -0.95 -10.66 -2.13
C VAL A 45 -0.40 -9.44 -2.85
N VAL A 46 -0.98 -8.28 -2.63
CA VAL A 46 -0.51 -7.01 -3.21
C VAL A 46 0.08 -6.10 -2.15
N GLU A 47 1.26 -5.57 -2.45
CA GLU A 47 1.94 -4.54 -1.67
C GLU A 47 1.91 -3.24 -2.47
N VAL A 48 1.59 -2.12 -1.82
CA VAL A 48 1.67 -0.78 -2.42
C VAL A 48 2.89 -0.05 -1.87
N TYR A 49 3.69 0.53 -2.76
CA TYR A 49 4.88 1.29 -2.39
C TYR A 49 5.08 2.50 -3.31
N SER A 50 5.94 3.43 -2.89
CA SER A 50 6.40 4.58 -3.67
C SER A 50 7.91 4.63 -3.67
N LEU A 51 8.51 5.02 -4.78
CA LEU A 51 9.97 5.23 -4.89
C LEU A 51 10.42 6.59 -4.33
N THR A 52 9.49 7.54 -4.20
CA THR A 52 9.76 8.91 -3.75
C THR A 52 9.31 9.17 -2.31
N GLY A 53 8.81 8.13 -1.63
CA GLY A 53 8.29 8.23 -0.28
C GLY A 53 6.81 8.61 -0.23
N ASP A 54 6.36 8.96 0.97
CA ASP A 54 4.96 9.16 1.32
C ASP A 54 4.55 10.65 1.43
N LYS A 55 5.41 11.57 0.98
CA LYS A 55 5.17 13.02 1.06
C LYS A 55 5.11 13.63 -0.33
N ILE A 56 4.09 14.46 -0.54
CA ILE A 56 3.94 15.30 -1.73
C ILE A 56 4.01 16.75 -1.28
N VAL A 57 4.95 17.50 -1.83
CA VAL A 57 5.08 18.93 -1.55
C VAL A 57 4.03 19.69 -2.33
N ASN A 58 3.36 20.65 -1.69
CA ASN A 58 2.37 21.52 -2.33
C ASN A 58 2.94 22.20 -3.57
N GLY A 59 2.18 22.17 -4.65
CA GLY A 59 2.56 22.77 -5.93
C GLY A 59 2.34 21.79 -7.08
N ALA A 60 3.23 21.82 -8.07
CA ALA A 60 3.09 21.07 -9.32
C ALA A 60 3.69 19.65 -9.27
N GLN A 61 3.93 19.11 -8.08
CA GLN A 61 4.56 17.77 -7.97
C GLN A 61 3.53 16.67 -7.92
N SER A 62 3.88 15.53 -8.48
CA SER A 62 3.17 14.27 -8.37
C SER A 62 4.09 13.19 -7.85
N THR A 63 3.51 12.17 -7.27
CA THR A 63 4.21 10.92 -6.94
C THR A 63 3.60 9.75 -7.69
N GLU A 64 4.31 8.65 -7.71
CA GLU A 64 3.80 7.41 -8.28
C GLU A 64 3.71 6.34 -7.21
N LEU A 65 2.60 5.63 -7.25
CA LEU A 65 2.39 4.43 -6.46
C LEU A 65 2.55 3.23 -7.38
N PHE A 66 3.18 2.21 -6.86
CA PHE A 66 3.44 0.94 -7.53
C PHE A 66 2.82 -0.20 -6.73
N ALA A 67 2.31 -1.18 -7.43
CA ALA A 67 1.87 -2.44 -6.86
C ALA A 67 2.93 -3.51 -7.09
N ARG A 68 3.23 -4.30 -6.05
CA ARG A 68 4.03 -5.52 -6.16
C ARG A 68 3.13 -6.68 -5.82
N VAL A 69 3.05 -7.65 -6.71
CA VAL A 69 2.21 -8.84 -6.54
C VAL A 69 3.08 -10.01 -6.12
N TRP A 70 2.67 -10.65 -5.05
CA TRP A 70 3.31 -11.84 -4.50
C TRP A 70 2.42 -13.07 -4.71
N LYS A 71 3.04 -14.20 -4.94
CA LYS A 71 2.42 -15.51 -4.92
C LYS A 71 3.39 -16.52 -4.35
N ASP A 72 2.95 -17.34 -3.41
CA ASP A 72 3.76 -18.40 -2.80
C ASP A 72 5.13 -17.88 -2.29
N GLY A 73 5.15 -16.70 -1.66
CA GLY A 73 6.34 -16.06 -1.13
C GLY A 73 7.31 -15.47 -2.17
N LYS A 74 6.90 -15.40 -3.44
CA LYS A 74 7.71 -14.85 -4.53
C LYS A 74 7.03 -13.67 -5.19
N VAL A 75 7.81 -12.68 -5.59
CA VAL A 75 7.32 -11.59 -6.44
C VAL A 75 7.03 -12.15 -7.82
N VAL A 76 5.77 -12.04 -8.26
CA VAL A 76 5.33 -12.45 -9.59
C VAL A 76 5.16 -11.26 -10.53
N GLU A 77 4.96 -10.07 -9.98
CA GLU A 77 4.95 -8.81 -10.74
C GLU A 77 5.39 -7.65 -9.86
N ASP A 78 6.22 -6.76 -10.39
CA ASP A 78 6.68 -5.53 -9.74
C ASP A 78 6.37 -4.33 -10.61
N GLY A 79 5.59 -3.39 -10.08
CA GLY A 79 5.07 -2.24 -10.84
C GLY A 79 6.15 -1.31 -11.37
N ALA A 80 7.25 -1.11 -10.64
CA ALA A 80 8.35 -0.27 -11.11
C ALA A 80 9.10 -0.94 -12.28
N ALA A 81 9.30 -2.26 -12.21
CA ALA A 81 9.92 -3.02 -13.28
C ALA A 81 9.04 -3.04 -14.54
N VAL A 82 7.73 -3.26 -14.38
CA VAL A 82 6.75 -3.20 -15.47
C VAL A 82 6.72 -1.83 -16.12
N LYS A 83 6.78 -0.75 -15.34
CA LYS A 83 6.84 0.60 -15.90
C LYS A 83 8.11 0.85 -16.70
N ALA A 84 9.24 0.31 -16.26
CA ALA A 84 10.52 0.46 -16.95
C ALA A 84 10.59 -0.36 -18.25
N ASP A 85 9.82 -1.43 -18.34
CA ASP A 85 9.72 -2.30 -19.53
C ASP A 85 8.37 -2.08 -20.23
N SER A 86 8.34 -1.18 -21.19
CA SER A 86 7.12 -0.86 -21.94
C SER A 86 6.56 -2.01 -22.79
N SER A 87 7.33 -3.08 -22.97
CA SER A 87 6.90 -4.28 -23.69
C SER A 87 6.17 -5.28 -22.79
N HIS A 88 6.27 -5.14 -21.47
CA HIS A 88 5.60 -6.01 -20.52
C HIS A 88 4.10 -5.72 -20.44
N ALA A 89 3.29 -6.72 -20.70
CA ALA A 89 1.84 -6.67 -20.48
C ALA A 89 1.51 -7.43 -19.19
N SER A 90 0.93 -6.73 -18.20
CA SER A 90 0.45 -7.38 -17.00
C SER A 90 -0.71 -8.33 -17.28
N SER A 91 -0.71 -9.49 -16.64
CA SER A 91 -1.83 -10.43 -16.65
C SER A 91 -2.86 -10.15 -15.56
N PHE A 92 -2.66 -9.08 -14.79
CA PHE A 92 -3.51 -8.68 -13.67
C PHE A 92 -4.29 -7.41 -13.99
N THR A 93 -5.42 -7.26 -13.32
CA THR A 93 -6.17 -5.99 -13.22
C THR A 93 -5.99 -5.42 -11.83
N TYR A 94 -5.68 -4.15 -11.76
CA TYR A 94 -5.45 -3.39 -10.53
C TYR A 94 -6.59 -2.41 -10.30
N LYS A 95 -7.18 -2.44 -9.11
CA LYS A 95 -8.17 -1.46 -8.67
C LYS A 95 -7.59 -0.61 -7.57
N TRP A 96 -7.32 0.62 -7.91
CA TRP A 96 -6.76 1.61 -6.99
C TRP A 96 -7.88 2.43 -6.37
N THR A 97 -7.92 2.53 -5.05
CA THR A 97 -8.91 3.33 -4.34
C THR A 97 -8.21 4.36 -3.46
N LYS A 98 -8.70 5.59 -3.50
CA LYS A 98 -8.25 6.65 -2.61
C LYS A 98 -9.27 6.92 -1.51
N TYR A 99 -8.75 7.09 -0.30
CA TYR A 99 -9.50 7.54 0.87
C TYR A 99 -8.93 8.87 1.36
N ASN A 100 -9.79 9.80 1.74
CA ASN A 100 -9.37 11.08 2.33
C ASN A 100 -8.93 10.92 3.79
N ALA A 101 -8.57 12.04 4.44
CA ALA A 101 -8.10 12.04 5.84
C ALA A 101 -9.12 11.47 6.83
N SER A 102 -10.42 11.50 6.49
CA SER A 102 -11.50 10.94 7.30
C SER A 102 -11.81 9.47 6.97
N GLY A 103 -11.04 8.84 6.09
CA GLY A 103 -11.27 7.45 5.68
C GLY A 103 -12.43 7.24 4.70
N VAL A 104 -12.89 8.30 4.05
CA VAL A 104 -13.95 8.23 3.06
C VAL A 104 -13.35 8.12 1.66
N ALA A 105 -13.88 7.19 0.85
CA ALA A 105 -13.46 7.04 -0.53
C ALA A 105 -13.85 8.27 -1.36
N THR A 106 -12.91 8.86 -2.06
CA THR A 106 -13.10 10.10 -2.82
C THR A 106 -12.50 10.03 -4.21
N ASN A 107 -13.09 10.78 -5.13
CA ASN A 107 -12.62 10.89 -6.51
C ASN A 107 -11.18 11.41 -6.58
N TRP A 108 -10.44 10.96 -7.57
CA TRP A 108 -9.04 11.33 -7.78
C TRP A 108 -8.56 10.99 -9.20
N ASN A 109 -7.33 11.35 -9.51
CA ASN A 109 -6.70 11.05 -10.80
C ASN A 109 -7.51 11.58 -12.01
N GLY A 110 -8.17 12.74 -11.82
CA GLY A 110 -8.95 13.37 -12.87
C GLY A 110 -10.24 12.62 -13.26
N THR A 111 -10.67 11.66 -12.44
CA THR A 111 -11.88 10.86 -12.69
C THR A 111 -13.02 11.25 -11.75
N SER A 112 -14.24 10.88 -12.10
CA SER A 112 -15.41 10.99 -11.24
C SER A 112 -15.61 9.78 -10.34
N SER A 113 -14.58 8.95 -10.17
CA SER A 113 -14.63 7.72 -9.39
C SER A 113 -13.55 7.70 -8.31
N ALA A 114 -13.88 7.17 -7.14
CA ALA A 114 -12.90 6.86 -6.11
C ALA A 114 -12.06 5.62 -6.45
N VAL A 115 -12.58 4.74 -7.31
CA VAL A 115 -11.92 3.51 -7.76
C VAL A 115 -11.47 3.68 -9.20
N ASN A 116 -10.19 3.51 -9.44
CA ASN A 116 -9.58 3.53 -10.77
C ASN A 116 -9.05 2.13 -11.11
N ALA A 117 -9.66 1.48 -12.10
CA ALA A 117 -9.23 0.19 -12.59
C ALA A 117 -8.25 0.34 -13.77
N SER A 118 -7.21 -0.45 -13.78
CA SER A 118 -6.16 -0.42 -14.81
C SER A 118 -5.49 -1.79 -14.94
N THR A 119 -4.94 -2.07 -16.09
CA THR A 119 -3.99 -3.18 -16.29
C THR A 119 -2.56 -2.79 -15.94
N LYS A 120 -2.33 -1.53 -15.52
CA LYS A 120 -1.01 -1.04 -15.12
C LYS A 120 -0.84 -1.18 -13.60
N PRO A 121 0.25 -1.82 -13.13
CA PRO A 121 0.55 -1.96 -11.71
C PRO A 121 1.13 -0.68 -11.09
N TYR A 122 0.79 0.47 -11.65
CA TYR A 122 1.22 1.77 -11.16
C TYR A 122 0.20 2.86 -11.47
N VAL A 123 0.20 3.91 -10.66
CA VAL A 123 -0.70 5.06 -10.82
C VAL A 123 -0.01 6.33 -10.34
N THR A 124 -0.28 7.43 -11.03
CA THR A 124 0.19 8.76 -10.63
C THR A 124 -0.79 9.38 -9.65
N VAL A 125 -0.27 9.95 -8.57
CA VAL A 125 -1.00 10.74 -7.58
C VAL A 125 -0.53 12.19 -7.70
N ALA A 126 -1.43 13.08 -8.12
CA ALA A 126 -1.13 14.50 -8.17
C ALA A 126 -1.25 15.15 -6.78
N ALA A 127 -0.54 16.26 -6.56
CA ALA A 127 -0.65 17.01 -5.31
C ALA A 127 -2.10 17.45 -5.02
N THR A 128 -2.88 17.73 -6.06
CA THR A 128 -4.30 18.09 -5.96
C THR A 128 -5.20 16.93 -5.51
N ASP A 129 -4.73 15.70 -5.63
CA ASP A 129 -5.49 14.52 -5.19
C ASP A 129 -5.45 14.34 -3.67
N VAL A 130 -4.52 15.00 -2.98
CA VAL A 130 -4.33 14.84 -1.53
C VAL A 130 -4.46 16.19 -0.83
N SER A 131 -5.40 16.28 0.10
CA SER A 131 -5.55 17.42 1.00
C SER A 131 -5.22 16.97 2.42
N GLY A 132 -4.05 17.40 2.91
CA GLY A 132 -3.51 16.99 4.19
C GLY A 132 -2.99 15.55 4.17
N ARG A 133 -3.88 14.55 4.17
CA ARG A 133 -3.54 13.13 4.13
C ARG A 133 -4.49 12.35 3.23
N GLY A 134 -3.95 11.42 2.48
CA GLY A 134 -4.71 10.45 1.70
C GLY A 134 -4.16 9.04 1.90
N THR A 135 -5.03 8.05 1.90
CA THR A 135 -4.68 6.63 1.93
C THR A 135 -5.06 5.99 0.61
N PHE A 136 -4.17 5.21 0.06
CA PHE A 136 -4.36 4.52 -1.21
C PHE A 136 -4.27 3.02 -1.00
N THR A 137 -5.22 2.30 -1.57
CA THR A 137 -5.24 0.84 -1.57
C THR A 137 -5.24 0.33 -3.00
N CYS A 138 -4.74 -0.87 -3.19
CA CYS A 138 -4.76 -1.56 -4.47
C CYS A 138 -5.28 -2.98 -4.26
N GLU A 139 -6.32 -3.34 -5.00
CA GLU A 139 -6.79 -4.72 -5.14
C GLU A 139 -6.31 -5.27 -6.47
N VAL A 140 -5.90 -6.55 -6.48
CA VAL A 140 -5.46 -7.22 -7.69
C VAL A 140 -6.37 -8.41 -8.00
N SER A 141 -6.69 -8.56 -9.26
CA SER A 141 -7.42 -9.72 -9.79
C SER A 141 -6.79 -10.21 -11.09
N LYS A 142 -6.92 -11.51 -11.36
CA LYS A 142 -6.43 -12.15 -12.58
C LYS A 142 -7.58 -12.53 -13.49
#